data_3d84c8f1973473961ec9122351279951
#
_entry.id   3d84c8f1973473961ec9122351279951
#
_cell.length_a   1.000
_cell.length_b   1.000
_cell.length_c   1.000
_cell.angle_alpha   90.00
_cell.angle_beta   90.00
_cell.angle_gamma   90.00
#
_symmetry.space_group_name_H-M   'P 1'
#
loop_
_entity.id
_entity.type
_entity.pdbx_description
1 polymer ?
#
loop_
_entity_poly.entity_id
_entity_poly.type
_entity_poly.pdbx_seq_one_letter_code
_entity_poly.pdbx_strand_id
1 'polypeptide(L)'
;MKKSILPLAVFTLSVSIPRLALAHAPIRGFGDFCNGVLHPVLVPSQVITSLAVGLLIGQQSKDITLAARGFMFALLAGLLGAAFGLGFNREVFLMLVAVGAGLLTAINTKQKNYLYWRFAVGAAAVLGLDSAPDGLTGKPLVFSLLGTFLGGSLGLFYVARVWSKPREQWQHIGIRIVASWTAASALLVMALQLLEQKTGAS
;
A
#
# COMPACT_ATOMS: atom_id res chain seq x y z
N MET A 1 47.34 -9.92 -9.09
CA MET A 1 46.01 -10.00 -8.47
C MET A 1 45.23 -8.75 -8.83
N LYS A 2 44.39 -8.78 -9.87
CA LYS A 2 43.49 -7.64 -10.24
C LYS A 2 42.27 -7.69 -9.28
N LYS A 3 42.27 -6.82 -8.27
CA LYS A 3 41.08 -6.63 -7.43
C LYS A 3 39.99 -6.06 -8.33
N SER A 4 38.89 -6.78 -8.46
CA SER A 4 37.73 -6.36 -9.25
C SER A 4 37.10 -5.11 -8.60
N ILE A 5 37.21 -3.98 -9.32
CA ILE A 5 36.62 -2.68 -8.92
C ILE A 5 35.11 -2.66 -9.20
N LEU A 6 34.62 -3.72 -9.89
CA LEU A 6 33.22 -3.84 -10.33
C LEU A 6 32.19 -3.72 -9.19
N PRO A 7 32.32 -4.42 -8.02
CA PRO A 7 31.33 -4.30 -6.96
C PRO A 7 31.27 -2.91 -6.33
N LEU A 8 32.42 -2.20 -6.26
CA LEU A 8 32.47 -0.84 -5.73
C LEU A 8 31.82 0.16 -6.70
N ALA A 9 32.02 -0.01 -8.01
CA ALA A 9 31.41 0.82 -9.05
C ALA A 9 29.89 0.64 -9.10
N VAL A 10 29.38 -0.60 -8.94
CA VAL A 10 27.93 -0.88 -8.87
C VAL A 10 27.32 -0.27 -7.61
N PHE A 11 28.01 -0.36 -6.47
CA PHE A 11 27.52 0.22 -5.23
C PHE A 11 27.49 1.76 -5.27
N THR A 12 28.53 2.40 -5.82
CA THR A 12 28.55 3.87 -5.97
C THR A 12 27.53 4.37 -6.98
N LEU A 13 27.29 3.63 -8.07
CA LEU A 13 26.25 3.98 -9.05
C LEU A 13 24.84 3.92 -8.46
N SER A 14 24.59 2.95 -7.56
CA SER A 14 23.29 2.81 -6.86
C SER A 14 23.03 3.96 -5.87
N VAL A 15 24.08 4.56 -5.29
CA VAL A 15 23.97 5.68 -4.33
C VAL A 15 23.84 7.03 -5.05
N SER A 16 24.27 7.12 -6.31
CA SER A 16 24.30 8.36 -7.09
C SER A 16 23.03 8.63 -7.91
N ILE A 17 22.01 7.77 -7.82
CA ILE A 17 20.70 8.08 -8.43
C ILE A 17 20.10 9.22 -7.62
N PRO A 18 19.93 10.44 -8.21
CA PRO A 18 19.30 11.54 -7.50
C PRO A 18 17.92 11.08 -7.05
N ARG A 19 17.56 11.42 -5.81
CA ARG A 19 16.28 11.16 -5.16
C ARG A 19 15.14 11.93 -5.83
N LEU A 20 14.90 11.67 -7.08
CA LEU A 20 13.63 11.95 -7.71
C LEU A 20 12.73 10.74 -7.42
N ALA A 21 12.47 10.49 -6.14
CA ALA A 21 11.37 9.64 -5.73
C ALA A 21 10.06 10.39 -6.05
N LEU A 22 9.79 10.53 -7.34
CA LEU A 22 8.52 10.99 -7.89
C LEU A 22 7.51 9.83 -7.75
N ALA A 23 7.32 9.35 -6.51
CA ALA A 23 6.39 8.28 -6.22
C ALA A 23 4.95 8.63 -6.68
N HIS A 24 4.67 9.92 -6.84
CA HIS A 24 3.40 10.44 -7.31
C HIS A 24 3.44 11.03 -8.73
N ALA A 25 4.59 10.97 -9.43
CA ALA A 25 4.67 11.52 -10.76
C ALA A 25 4.01 10.59 -11.79
N PRO A 26 3.10 11.11 -12.62
CA PRO A 26 2.46 10.33 -13.67
C PRO A 26 3.47 9.86 -14.71
N ILE A 27 3.34 8.60 -15.11
CA ILE A 27 4.17 8.03 -16.18
C ILE A 27 3.73 8.68 -17.51
N ARG A 28 4.65 9.36 -18.16
CA ARG A 28 4.38 10.04 -19.44
C ARG A 28 3.91 9.03 -20.50
N GLY A 29 2.81 9.36 -21.19
CA GLY A 29 2.27 8.52 -22.27
C GLY A 29 1.27 7.46 -21.86
N PHE A 30 1.06 7.22 -20.56
CA PHE A 30 0.11 6.18 -20.08
C PHE A 30 -1.34 6.70 -19.94
N GLY A 31 -1.55 8.00 -19.94
CA GLY A 31 -2.86 8.61 -19.68
C GLY A 31 -3.30 8.53 -18.22
N ASP A 32 -4.23 9.40 -17.83
CA ASP A 32 -4.61 9.58 -16.42
C ASP A 32 -5.24 8.35 -15.79
N PHE A 33 -6.06 7.62 -16.54
CA PHE A 33 -6.70 6.40 -16.08
C PHE A 33 -5.67 5.29 -15.75
N CYS A 34 -4.74 5.01 -16.67
CA CYS A 34 -3.73 3.99 -16.45
C CYS A 34 -2.76 4.38 -15.32
N ASN A 35 -2.39 5.65 -15.23
CA ASN A 35 -1.61 6.17 -14.11
C ASN A 35 -2.36 5.96 -12.79
N GLY A 36 -3.66 6.22 -12.76
CA GLY A 36 -4.50 5.92 -11.59
C GLY A 36 -4.51 4.44 -11.23
N VAL A 37 -4.68 3.53 -12.19
CA VAL A 37 -4.66 2.08 -11.95
C VAL A 37 -3.32 1.62 -11.35
N LEU A 38 -2.21 2.18 -11.83
CA LEU A 38 -0.88 1.84 -11.35
C LEU A 38 -0.51 2.52 -10.03
N HIS A 39 -1.17 3.61 -9.67
CA HIS A 39 -0.85 4.41 -8.48
C HIS A 39 -0.74 3.56 -7.19
N PRO A 40 -1.71 2.70 -6.83
CA PRO A 40 -1.62 1.87 -5.63
C PRO A 40 -0.48 0.84 -5.64
N VAL A 41 0.11 0.58 -6.82
CA VAL A 41 1.22 -0.38 -6.98
C VAL A 41 2.58 0.34 -7.06
N LEU A 42 2.59 1.60 -7.46
CA LEU A 42 3.81 2.38 -7.60
C LEU A 42 4.18 3.13 -6.30
N VAL A 43 3.22 3.45 -5.45
CA VAL A 43 3.44 4.14 -4.18
C VAL A 43 3.77 3.11 -3.09
N PRO A 44 5.00 3.09 -2.53
CA PRO A 44 5.44 2.04 -1.60
C PRO A 44 4.55 1.91 -0.37
N SER A 45 4.10 3.03 0.21
CA SER A 45 3.21 3.03 1.38
C SER A 45 1.88 2.34 1.10
N GLN A 46 1.32 2.55 -0.09
CA GLN A 46 0.06 1.95 -0.52
C GLN A 46 0.21 0.46 -0.84
N VAL A 47 1.33 0.06 -1.46
CA VAL A 47 1.65 -1.37 -1.70
C VAL A 47 1.77 -2.14 -0.40
N ILE A 48 2.58 -1.63 0.53
CA ILE A 48 2.82 -2.27 1.83
C ILE A 48 1.51 -2.41 2.60
N THR A 49 0.68 -1.36 2.63
CA THR A 49 -0.62 -1.37 3.31
C THR A 49 -1.60 -2.35 2.67
N SER A 50 -1.72 -2.31 1.33
CA SER A 50 -2.61 -3.22 0.59
C SER A 50 -2.20 -4.68 0.76
N LEU A 51 -0.89 -4.97 0.78
CA LEU A 51 -0.37 -6.30 1.02
C LEU A 51 -0.68 -6.77 2.44
N ALA A 52 -0.39 -5.97 3.47
CA ALA A 52 -0.65 -6.32 4.87
C ALA A 52 -2.13 -6.59 5.14
N VAL A 53 -3.00 -5.70 4.66
CA VAL A 53 -4.46 -5.81 4.85
C VAL A 53 -5.03 -6.95 4.02
N GLY A 54 -4.56 -7.14 2.78
CA GLY A 54 -4.96 -8.25 1.93
C GLY A 54 -4.61 -9.62 2.53
N LEU A 55 -3.40 -9.76 3.10
CA LEU A 55 -2.98 -10.96 3.82
C LEU A 55 -3.86 -11.22 5.06
N LEU A 56 -4.16 -10.19 5.84
CA LEU A 56 -5.03 -10.29 7.02
C LEU A 56 -6.44 -10.75 6.64
N ILE A 57 -7.02 -10.13 5.61
CA ILE A 57 -8.34 -10.53 5.10
C ILE A 57 -8.30 -11.96 4.58
N GLY A 58 -7.31 -12.31 3.77
CA GLY A 58 -7.18 -13.65 3.20
C GLY A 58 -7.05 -14.73 4.26
N GLN A 59 -6.28 -14.47 5.32
CA GLN A 59 -6.08 -15.43 6.41
C GLN A 59 -7.30 -15.58 7.34
N GLN A 60 -7.99 -14.47 7.64
CA GLN A 60 -8.98 -14.41 8.73
C GLN A 60 -10.43 -14.39 8.24
N SER A 61 -10.70 -13.89 7.03
CA SER A 61 -12.07 -13.68 6.57
C SER A 61 -12.72 -14.97 6.10
N LYS A 62 -13.89 -15.27 6.65
CA LYS A 62 -14.78 -16.30 6.12
C LYS A 62 -15.46 -15.84 4.82
N ASP A 63 -15.72 -14.54 4.70
CA ASP A 63 -16.32 -13.91 3.52
C ASP A 63 -15.44 -12.73 3.04
N ILE A 64 -14.56 -13.04 2.11
CA ILE A 64 -13.67 -12.05 1.46
C ILE A 64 -14.51 -11.01 0.72
N THR A 65 -15.65 -11.40 0.16
CA THR A 65 -16.50 -10.52 -0.63
C THR A 65 -17.06 -9.38 0.22
N LEU A 66 -17.47 -9.70 1.46
CA LEU A 66 -17.95 -8.68 2.41
C LEU A 66 -16.83 -7.69 2.78
N ALA A 67 -15.62 -8.19 3.07
CA ALA A 67 -14.48 -7.35 3.38
C ALA A 67 -14.07 -6.47 2.17
N ALA A 68 -14.07 -7.05 0.96
CA ALA A 68 -13.79 -6.33 -0.27
C ALA A 68 -14.81 -5.23 -0.55
N ARG A 69 -16.11 -5.49 -0.37
CA ARG A 69 -17.15 -4.46 -0.51
C ARG A 69 -16.93 -3.30 0.47
N GLY A 70 -16.67 -3.60 1.76
CA GLY A 70 -16.37 -2.58 2.76
C GLY A 70 -15.16 -1.73 2.36
N PHE A 71 -14.10 -2.38 1.86
CA PHE A 71 -12.93 -1.70 1.33
C PHE A 71 -13.28 -0.79 0.14
N MET A 72 -14.02 -1.28 -0.86
CA MET A 72 -14.42 -0.51 -2.03
C MET A 72 -15.22 0.74 -1.67
N PHE A 73 -16.22 0.62 -0.78
CA PHE A 73 -16.99 1.77 -0.34
C PHE A 73 -16.15 2.81 0.41
N ALA A 74 -15.27 2.35 1.30
CA ALA A 74 -14.39 3.24 2.04
C ALA A 74 -13.32 3.90 1.14
N LEU A 75 -12.77 3.15 0.17
CA LEU A 75 -11.86 3.69 -0.84
C LEU A 75 -12.53 4.78 -1.68
N LEU A 76 -13.74 4.52 -2.15
CA LEU A 76 -14.51 5.51 -2.91
C LEU A 76 -14.75 6.78 -2.08
N ALA A 77 -15.17 6.62 -0.82
CA ALA A 77 -15.38 7.75 0.09
C ALA A 77 -14.07 8.55 0.31
N GLY A 78 -12.94 7.84 0.49
CA GLY A 78 -11.62 8.47 0.61
C GLY A 78 -11.22 9.24 -0.64
N LEU A 79 -11.38 8.65 -1.83
CA LEU A 79 -11.08 9.29 -3.12
C LEU A 79 -11.95 10.54 -3.34
N LEU A 80 -13.24 10.47 -3.00
CA LEU A 80 -14.12 11.65 -3.05
C LEU A 80 -13.64 12.72 -2.06
N GLY A 81 -13.28 12.35 -0.84
CA GLY A 81 -12.71 13.27 0.14
C GLY A 81 -11.44 13.95 -0.38
N ALA A 82 -10.56 13.20 -1.02
CA ALA A 82 -9.34 13.71 -1.65
C ALA A 82 -9.65 14.71 -2.78
N ALA A 83 -10.66 14.42 -3.61
CA ALA A 83 -11.11 15.31 -4.67
C ALA A 83 -11.64 16.67 -4.15
N PHE A 84 -12.18 16.70 -2.91
CA PHE A 84 -12.61 17.91 -2.23
C PHE A 84 -11.51 18.59 -1.41
N GLY A 85 -10.25 18.18 -1.56
CA GLY A 85 -9.12 18.80 -0.88
C GLY A 85 -9.01 18.45 0.62
N LEU A 86 -9.70 17.41 1.09
CA LEU A 86 -9.55 16.90 2.45
C LEU A 86 -8.19 16.18 2.56
N GLY A 87 -7.10 16.94 2.63
CA GLY A 87 -5.74 16.44 2.60
C GLY A 87 -4.94 16.75 3.87
N PHE A 88 -4.26 15.71 4.41
CA PHE A 88 -3.15 15.85 5.35
C PHE A 88 -2.16 14.71 5.10
N ASN A 89 -0.94 14.82 5.60
CA ASN A 89 0.06 13.76 5.42
C ASN A 89 -0.45 12.44 6.05
N ARG A 90 -0.70 11.44 5.22
CA ARG A 90 -1.40 10.20 5.58
C ARG A 90 -0.50 8.98 5.59
N GLU A 91 0.71 9.11 5.08
CA GLU A 91 1.63 7.98 4.95
C GLU A 91 1.91 7.30 6.28
N VAL A 92 2.07 8.07 7.37
CA VAL A 92 2.25 7.53 8.73
C VAL A 92 1.05 6.67 9.15
N PHE A 93 -0.17 7.11 8.83
CA PHE A 93 -1.38 6.34 9.15
C PHE A 93 -1.46 5.05 8.33
N LEU A 94 -1.08 5.10 7.04
CA LEU A 94 -0.99 3.89 6.21
C LEU A 94 0.03 2.89 6.80
N MET A 95 1.19 3.38 7.23
CA MET A 95 2.20 2.54 7.85
C MET A 95 1.74 1.95 9.18
N LEU A 96 1.04 2.71 10.03
CA LEU A 96 0.46 2.19 11.27
C LEU A 96 -0.55 1.08 11.01
N VAL A 97 -1.41 1.25 10.01
CA VAL A 97 -2.37 0.21 9.60
C VAL A 97 -1.63 -1.02 9.07
N ALA A 98 -0.59 -0.83 8.25
CA ALA A 98 0.21 -1.92 7.71
C ALA A 98 0.95 -2.72 8.80
N VAL A 99 1.54 -2.03 9.78
CA VAL A 99 2.18 -2.67 10.94
C VAL A 99 1.16 -3.50 11.72
N GLY A 100 0.00 -2.90 12.07
CA GLY A 100 -1.04 -3.61 12.82
C GLY A 100 -1.57 -4.83 12.08
N ALA A 101 -1.92 -4.69 10.80
CA ALA A 101 -2.42 -5.80 9.98
C ALA A 101 -1.36 -6.89 9.78
N GLY A 102 -0.11 -6.51 9.52
CA GLY A 102 1.01 -7.44 9.36
C GLY A 102 1.30 -8.23 10.64
N LEU A 103 1.35 -7.58 11.79
CA LEU A 103 1.56 -8.24 13.09
C LEU A 103 0.42 -9.20 13.42
N LEU A 104 -0.85 -8.80 13.24
CA LEU A 104 -2.00 -9.67 13.48
C LEU A 104 -1.95 -10.93 12.60
N THR A 105 -1.54 -10.77 11.34
CA THR A 105 -1.36 -11.90 10.41
C THR A 105 -0.19 -12.79 10.83
N ALA A 106 0.95 -12.21 11.21
CA ALA A 106 2.15 -12.96 11.62
C ALA A 106 1.93 -13.78 12.89
N ILE A 107 1.22 -13.24 13.89
CA ILE A 107 0.88 -13.93 15.14
C ILE A 107 -0.16 -15.03 14.90
N ASN A 108 -0.92 -14.95 13.81
CA ASN A 108 -1.96 -15.91 13.44
C ASN A 108 -3.01 -16.13 14.53
N THR A 109 -3.35 -15.09 15.29
CA THR A 109 -4.42 -15.16 16.28
C THR A 109 -5.78 -15.11 15.58
N LYS A 110 -6.68 -16.02 15.95
CA LYS A 110 -8.07 -15.98 15.45
C LYS A 110 -8.73 -14.69 15.93
N GLN A 111 -8.90 -13.77 15.00
CA GLN A 111 -9.52 -12.47 15.29
C GLN A 111 -11.03 -12.53 15.16
N LYS A 112 -11.73 -11.70 15.94
CA LYS A 112 -13.18 -11.52 15.76
C LYS A 112 -13.42 -10.84 14.40
N ASN A 113 -14.48 -11.23 13.71
CA ASN A 113 -14.81 -10.79 12.35
C ASN A 113 -14.77 -9.26 12.13
N TYR A 114 -15.09 -8.47 13.17
CA TYR A 114 -15.09 -7.00 13.03
C TYR A 114 -13.70 -6.38 13.00
N LEU A 115 -12.64 -7.05 13.47
CA LEU A 115 -11.30 -6.46 13.55
C LEU A 115 -10.67 -6.34 12.16
N TYR A 116 -10.60 -7.43 11.39
CA TYR A 116 -10.04 -7.36 10.04
C TYR A 116 -10.86 -6.46 9.11
N TRP A 117 -12.18 -6.40 9.32
CA TRP A 117 -13.03 -5.49 8.57
C TRP A 117 -12.72 -4.02 8.86
N ARG A 118 -12.47 -3.66 10.14
CA ARG A 118 -12.01 -2.31 10.51
C ARG A 118 -10.69 -1.95 9.87
N PHE A 119 -9.72 -2.88 9.83
CA PHE A 119 -8.47 -2.66 9.10
C PHE A 119 -8.70 -2.43 7.61
N ALA A 120 -9.58 -3.22 6.98
CA ALA A 120 -9.92 -3.05 5.57
C ALA A 120 -10.52 -1.68 5.28
N VAL A 121 -11.53 -1.27 6.05
CA VAL A 121 -12.22 0.01 5.88
C VAL A 121 -11.29 1.19 6.20
N GLY A 122 -10.56 1.12 7.32
CA GLY A 122 -9.62 2.17 7.72
C GLY A 122 -8.49 2.36 6.69
N ALA A 123 -7.88 1.26 6.24
CA ALA A 123 -6.86 1.30 5.19
C ALA A 123 -7.39 1.92 3.89
N ALA A 124 -8.59 1.50 3.47
CA ALA A 124 -9.19 1.98 2.24
C ALA A 124 -9.50 3.49 2.28
N ALA A 125 -10.06 3.97 3.39
CA ALA A 125 -10.36 5.38 3.56
C ALA A 125 -9.09 6.24 3.50
N VAL A 126 -8.04 5.84 4.23
CA VAL A 126 -6.76 6.57 4.23
C VAL A 126 -6.08 6.48 2.88
N LEU A 127 -6.06 5.29 2.25
CA LEU A 127 -5.49 5.08 0.93
C LEU A 127 -6.20 5.96 -0.13
N GLY A 128 -7.53 6.03 -0.10
CA GLY A 128 -8.29 6.88 -0.99
C GLY A 128 -8.00 8.36 -0.79
N LEU A 129 -7.92 8.81 0.47
CA LEU A 129 -7.55 10.18 0.79
C LEU A 129 -6.11 10.52 0.38
N ASP A 130 -5.19 9.59 0.37
CA ASP A 130 -3.78 9.73 0.00
C ASP A 130 -3.54 9.69 -1.52
N SER A 131 -4.54 9.32 -2.29
CA SER A 131 -4.39 9.04 -3.72
C SER A 131 -4.80 10.21 -4.63
N ALA A 132 -4.97 11.43 -4.10
CA ALA A 132 -5.26 12.58 -4.95
C ALA A 132 -4.03 12.94 -5.79
N PRO A 133 -4.14 12.92 -7.11
CA PRO A 133 -3.04 13.36 -7.97
C PRO A 133 -2.91 14.89 -7.90
N ASP A 134 -1.68 15.37 -7.69
CA ASP A 134 -1.39 16.80 -7.66
C ASP A 134 -1.61 17.46 -9.04
N GLY A 135 -2.24 18.62 -9.04
CA GLY A 135 -2.39 19.46 -10.23
C GLY A 135 -3.40 18.99 -11.27
N LEU A 136 -4.09 17.87 -11.08
CA LEU A 136 -5.17 17.43 -11.96
C LEU A 136 -6.51 18.02 -11.54
N THR A 137 -7.27 18.52 -12.53
CA THR A 137 -8.64 19.02 -12.32
C THR A 137 -9.57 18.53 -13.43
N GLY A 138 -10.88 18.56 -13.18
CA GLY A 138 -11.87 18.18 -14.18
C GLY A 138 -11.80 16.72 -14.64
N LYS A 139 -11.88 16.48 -15.95
CA LYS A 139 -11.90 15.14 -16.53
C LYS A 139 -10.64 14.29 -16.21
N PRO A 140 -9.40 14.80 -16.33
CA PRO A 140 -8.19 14.08 -15.96
C PRO A 140 -8.22 13.56 -14.52
N LEU A 141 -8.66 14.38 -13.57
CA LEU A 141 -8.81 13.99 -12.18
C LEU A 141 -9.79 12.81 -12.03
N VAL A 142 -10.97 12.90 -12.67
CA VAL A 142 -11.97 11.82 -12.58
C VAL A 142 -11.43 10.51 -13.14
N PHE A 143 -10.73 10.53 -14.29
CA PHE A 143 -10.13 9.34 -14.87
C PHE A 143 -9.05 8.75 -13.98
N SER A 144 -8.21 9.56 -13.38
CA SER A 144 -7.18 9.11 -12.44
C SER A 144 -7.80 8.45 -11.19
N LEU A 145 -8.82 9.08 -10.58
CA LEU A 145 -9.52 8.53 -9.43
C LEU A 145 -10.24 7.21 -9.73
N LEU A 146 -10.88 7.10 -10.90
CA LEU A 146 -11.48 5.85 -11.36
C LEU A 146 -10.44 4.75 -11.54
N GLY A 147 -9.29 5.09 -12.12
CA GLY A 147 -8.16 4.17 -12.22
C GLY A 147 -7.69 3.69 -10.86
N THR A 148 -7.46 4.60 -9.92
CA THR A 148 -7.02 4.28 -8.54
C THR A 148 -8.05 3.40 -7.81
N PHE A 149 -9.33 3.70 -7.98
CA PHE A 149 -10.40 2.87 -7.42
C PHE A 149 -10.34 1.44 -7.92
N LEU A 150 -10.17 1.24 -9.23
CA LEU A 150 -10.06 -0.09 -9.83
C LEU A 150 -8.76 -0.78 -9.42
N GLY A 151 -7.63 -0.11 -9.53
CA GLY A 151 -6.32 -0.67 -9.17
C GLY A 151 -6.24 -1.09 -7.71
N GLY A 152 -6.66 -0.24 -6.79
CA GLY A 152 -6.67 -0.52 -5.35
C GLY A 152 -7.64 -1.65 -4.97
N SER A 153 -8.85 -1.64 -5.55
CA SER A 153 -9.86 -2.67 -5.30
C SER A 153 -9.44 -4.05 -5.83
N LEU A 154 -8.95 -4.11 -7.07
CA LEU A 154 -8.48 -5.35 -7.67
C LEU A 154 -7.22 -5.87 -6.99
N GLY A 155 -6.27 -4.99 -6.65
CA GLY A 155 -5.04 -5.36 -5.96
C GLY A 155 -5.33 -6.00 -4.61
N LEU A 156 -6.14 -5.37 -3.77
CA LEU A 156 -6.53 -5.93 -2.48
C LEU A 156 -7.27 -7.27 -2.64
N PHE A 157 -8.26 -7.32 -3.54
CA PHE A 157 -9.04 -8.53 -3.76
C PHE A 157 -8.16 -9.69 -4.24
N TYR A 158 -7.23 -9.41 -5.14
CA TYR A 158 -6.27 -10.39 -5.64
C TYR A 158 -5.41 -10.95 -4.50
N VAL A 159 -4.78 -10.09 -3.70
CA VAL A 159 -3.96 -10.51 -2.55
C VAL A 159 -4.79 -11.34 -1.58
N ALA A 160 -5.97 -10.84 -1.16
CA ALA A 160 -6.83 -11.57 -0.24
C ALA A 160 -7.26 -12.94 -0.81
N ARG A 161 -7.56 -13.01 -2.11
CA ARG A 161 -8.03 -14.24 -2.75
C ARG A 161 -6.94 -15.29 -2.90
N VAL A 162 -5.74 -14.89 -3.28
CA VAL A 162 -4.58 -15.79 -3.41
C VAL A 162 -4.26 -16.46 -2.08
N TRP A 163 -4.31 -15.70 -0.99
CA TRP A 163 -3.92 -16.18 0.35
C TRP A 163 -5.09 -16.69 1.21
N SER A 164 -6.31 -16.82 0.64
CA SER A 164 -7.51 -17.20 1.41
C SER A 164 -7.68 -18.68 1.67
N LYS A 165 -6.95 -19.54 0.97
CA LYS A 165 -7.14 -21.01 1.05
C LYS A 165 -5.79 -21.72 1.06
N PRO A 166 -4.95 -21.49 2.07
CA PRO A 166 -3.73 -22.27 2.21
C PRO A 166 -4.13 -23.72 2.49
N ARG A 167 -3.60 -24.65 1.69
CA ARG A 167 -3.86 -26.09 1.79
C ARG A 167 -2.78 -26.80 2.58
N GLU A 168 -1.54 -26.32 2.43
CA GLU A 168 -0.36 -26.93 2.97
C GLU A 168 0.19 -26.14 4.16
N GLN A 169 0.84 -26.83 5.11
CA GLN A 169 1.40 -26.19 6.29
C GLN A 169 2.44 -25.12 5.93
N TRP A 170 3.27 -25.36 4.92
CA TRP A 170 4.27 -24.39 4.47
C TRP A 170 3.67 -23.09 3.96
N GLN A 171 2.45 -23.13 3.38
CA GLN A 171 1.74 -21.93 2.93
C GLN A 171 1.31 -21.06 4.13
N HIS A 172 0.84 -21.66 5.22
CA HIS A 172 0.54 -20.94 6.45
C HIS A 172 1.79 -20.26 7.05
N ILE A 173 2.93 -20.97 7.01
CA ILE A 173 4.20 -20.40 7.45
C ILE A 173 4.63 -19.26 6.51
N GLY A 174 4.52 -19.45 5.19
CA GLY A 174 4.83 -18.44 4.19
C GLY A 174 4.04 -17.15 4.36
N ILE A 175 2.72 -17.24 4.60
CA ILE A 175 1.87 -16.07 4.89
C ILE A 175 2.40 -15.29 6.10
N ARG A 176 2.75 -15.98 7.17
CA ARG A 176 3.26 -15.34 8.40
C ARG A 176 4.63 -14.67 8.19
N ILE A 177 5.51 -15.30 7.41
CA ILE A 177 6.82 -14.73 7.05
C ILE A 177 6.60 -13.44 6.23
N VAL A 178 5.80 -13.48 5.17
CA VAL A 178 5.52 -12.31 4.35
C VAL A 178 4.87 -11.20 5.17
N ALA A 179 3.93 -11.54 6.05
CA ALA A 179 3.27 -10.58 6.92
C ALA A 179 4.25 -9.91 7.91
N SER A 180 5.17 -10.67 8.50
CA SER A 180 6.19 -10.12 9.40
C SER A 180 7.16 -9.19 8.67
N TRP A 181 7.56 -9.54 7.45
CA TRP A 181 8.39 -8.68 6.61
C TRP A 181 7.66 -7.42 6.20
N THR A 182 6.39 -7.51 5.87
CA THR A 182 5.54 -6.36 5.55
C THR A 182 5.44 -5.41 6.74
N ALA A 183 5.24 -5.94 7.96
CA ALA A 183 5.22 -5.14 9.18
C ALA A 183 6.58 -4.47 9.46
N ALA A 184 7.69 -5.20 9.29
CA ALA A 184 9.04 -4.65 9.47
C ALA A 184 9.34 -3.55 8.44
N SER A 185 8.97 -3.75 7.16
CA SER A 185 9.11 -2.74 6.11
C SER A 185 8.30 -1.49 6.41
N ALA A 186 7.05 -1.66 6.89
CA ALA A 186 6.20 -0.54 7.28
C ALA A 186 6.80 0.26 8.44
N LEU A 187 7.36 -0.40 9.45
CA LEU A 187 8.08 0.25 10.57
C LEU A 187 9.29 1.03 10.08
N LEU A 188 10.08 0.44 9.17
CA LEU A 188 11.26 1.11 8.61
C LEU A 188 10.87 2.36 7.84
N VAL A 189 9.88 2.26 6.93
CA VAL A 189 9.39 3.40 6.15
C VAL A 189 8.86 4.50 7.08
N MET A 190 8.06 4.13 8.07
CA MET A 190 7.53 5.08 9.07
C MET A 190 8.65 5.78 9.84
N ALA A 191 9.68 5.04 10.27
CA ALA A 191 10.83 5.62 10.97
C ALA A 191 11.59 6.63 10.10
N LEU A 192 11.80 6.31 8.82
CA LEU A 192 12.45 7.22 7.87
C LEU A 192 11.64 8.51 7.68
N GLN A 193 10.32 8.39 7.48
CA GLN A 193 9.44 9.55 7.33
C GLN A 193 9.45 10.47 8.55
N LEU A 194 9.41 9.89 9.76
CA LEU A 194 9.47 10.66 11.01
C LEU A 194 10.82 11.38 11.19
N LEU A 195 11.91 10.75 10.74
CA LEU A 195 13.24 11.38 10.75
C LEU A 195 13.31 12.53 9.74
N GLU A 196 12.79 12.37 8.54
CA GLU A 196 12.75 13.42 7.51
C GLU A 196 11.95 14.63 7.97
N GLN A 197 10.79 14.42 8.59
CA GLN A 197 9.99 15.50 9.18
C GLN A 197 10.74 16.25 10.29
N LYS A 198 11.53 15.56 11.11
CA LYS A 198 12.29 16.16 12.22
C LYS A 198 13.52 16.93 11.73
N THR A 199 14.14 16.50 10.64
CA THR A 199 15.35 17.13 10.10
C THR A 199 15.07 18.28 9.12
N GLY A 200 13.80 18.53 8.80
CA GLY A 200 13.40 19.59 7.84
C GLY A 200 13.87 19.32 6.41
N ALA A 201 14.20 18.09 6.08
CA ALA A 201 14.70 17.64 4.78
C ALA A 201 13.54 17.24 3.83
N SER A 202 12.47 18.03 3.81
CA SER A 202 11.34 17.86 2.89
C SER A 202 11.35 18.93 1.81
#